data_c6b14d3506a3446f69f7743b888eaef1
#
_entry.id   c6b14d3506a3446f69f7743b888eaef1
#
_cell.length_a   1.000
_cell.length_b   1.000
_cell.length_c   1.000
_cell.angle_alpha   90.00
_cell.angle_beta   90.00
_cell.angle_gamma   90.00
#
_symmetry.space_group_name_H-M   'P 1'
#
loop_
_entity.id
_entity.type
_entity.pdbx_description
1 polymer ?
#
loop_
_entity_poly.entity_id
_entity_poly.type
_entity_poly.pdbx_seq_one_letter_code
_entity_poly.pdbx_strand_id
1 'polypeptide(L)'
;MHPLTLLTLATPALSATLTCRSPIRCPLIFDGRVPSTAVPTDFDTANGGGWNPFNPSYVKGNALLWSDIVLLPSVPASRFDAAAGSRAVEVTISDESIFMSQRGFRRAGLQFAADANTGSPGGEGAKTLHFSVRQDAQRPLNLTHEYLNVWHETAAYDANQFNFQTGTIIGQPGLPEDTFKLLDRDDRLVWSTPMATNGSWQNFALTLDFDQNTIQVWYSANDEPLQKSGDIISANLAGEGQYQIGMLKKPTGTDDVVNSGYQESGLDEGQIYGGIFIEDSAGGCVSV
;
A
#
# COMPACT_ATOMS: atom_id res chain seq x y z
N MET A 1 55.06 -33.64 45.03
CA MET A 1 54.68 -32.79 43.90
C MET A 1 53.58 -33.54 43.17
N HIS A 2 52.30 -33.16 43.31
CA HIS A 2 51.17 -33.77 42.63
C HIS A 2 50.74 -32.82 41.49
N PRO A 3 50.53 -33.30 40.28
CA PRO A 3 50.03 -32.44 39.19
C PRO A 3 48.48 -32.23 39.33
N LEU A 4 48.06 -30.98 39.32
CA LEU A 4 46.66 -30.61 39.24
C LEU A 4 46.19 -30.73 37.78
N THR A 5 45.24 -31.61 37.52
CA THR A 5 44.61 -31.77 36.24
C THR A 5 43.40 -30.82 36.18
N LEU A 6 43.47 -29.77 35.32
CA LEU A 6 42.33 -28.90 35.02
C LEU A 6 41.37 -29.63 34.07
N LEU A 7 40.17 -29.87 34.53
CA LEU A 7 39.03 -30.35 33.71
C LEU A 7 38.35 -29.12 33.07
N THR A 8 38.46 -28.93 31.77
CA THR A 8 37.69 -27.93 31.01
C THR A 8 36.32 -28.52 30.64
N LEU A 9 35.27 -27.98 31.25
CA LEU A 9 33.88 -28.25 30.87
C LEU A 9 33.52 -27.44 29.61
N ALA A 10 33.36 -28.09 28.44
CA ALA A 10 32.78 -27.49 27.25
C ALA A 10 31.26 -27.51 27.37
N THR A 11 30.66 -26.34 27.48
CA THR A 11 29.20 -26.19 27.37
C THR A 11 28.78 -26.21 25.89
N PRO A 12 27.85 -27.10 25.49
CA PRO A 12 27.31 -27.06 24.13
C PRO A 12 26.44 -25.81 23.97
N ALA A 13 26.80 -24.94 23.00
CA ALA A 13 25.92 -23.86 22.58
C ALA A 13 24.73 -24.46 21.83
N LEU A 14 23.54 -24.42 22.43
CA LEU A 14 22.31 -24.69 21.71
C LEU A 14 22.12 -23.58 20.66
N SER A 15 22.37 -23.91 19.39
CA SER A 15 21.99 -23.08 18.26
C SER A 15 20.47 -23.20 18.09
N ALA A 16 19.72 -22.26 18.65
CA ALA A 16 18.31 -22.13 18.37
C ALA A 16 18.16 -21.72 16.91
N THR A 17 17.74 -22.63 16.05
CA THR A 17 17.27 -22.29 14.70
C THR A 17 15.99 -21.47 14.88
N LEU A 18 16.11 -20.15 14.68
CA LEU A 18 14.97 -19.27 14.48
C LEU A 18 14.26 -19.73 13.20
N THR A 19 13.25 -20.56 13.36
CA THR A 19 12.29 -20.79 12.27
C THR A 19 11.56 -19.48 12.04
N CYS A 20 11.91 -18.79 10.98
CA CYS A 20 11.16 -17.62 10.51
C CYS A 20 9.74 -18.11 10.16
N ARG A 21 8.81 -18.00 11.10
CA ARG A 21 7.39 -18.24 10.81
C ARG A 21 6.93 -17.09 9.91
N SER A 22 6.22 -17.42 8.84
CA SER A 22 5.55 -16.39 8.04
C SER A 22 4.78 -15.45 8.96
N PRO A 23 4.95 -14.14 8.85
CA PRO A 23 4.16 -13.19 9.63
C PRO A 23 2.67 -13.25 9.26
N ILE A 24 2.30 -13.81 8.08
CA ILE A 24 0.93 -14.00 7.64
C ILE A 24 0.35 -15.26 8.29
N ARG A 25 -0.76 -15.07 9.00
CA ARG A 25 -1.43 -16.12 9.78
C ARG A 25 -2.86 -16.37 9.34
N CYS A 26 -3.50 -15.38 8.72
CA CYS A 26 -4.88 -15.45 8.29
C CYS A 26 -4.96 -15.92 6.82
N PRO A 27 -6.09 -16.47 6.38
CA PRO A 27 -6.26 -16.85 4.97
C PRO A 27 -6.12 -15.65 4.04
N LEU A 28 -5.34 -15.80 2.97
CA LEU A 28 -5.20 -14.78 1.96
C LEU A 28 -6.41 -14.78 1.02
N ILE A 29 -6.93 -13.59 0.73
CA ILE A 29 -7.92 -13.34 -0.31
C ILE A 29 -7.21 -12.93 -1.60
N PHE A 30 -6.33 -11.93 -1.53
CA PHE A 30 -5.46 -11.49 -2.62
C PHE A 30 -4.03 -11.37 -2.13
N ASP A 31 -3.07 -11.85 -2.90
CA ASP A 31 -1.64 -11.72 -2.62
C ASP A 31 -0.97 -10.91 -3.75
N GLY A 32 -0.60 -9.67 -3.44
CA GLY A 32 0.08 -8.73 -4.33
C GLY A 32 1.56 -8.54 -4.03
N ARG A 33 2.15 -9.41 -3.19
CA ARG A 33 3.59 -9.35 -2.89
C ARG A 33 4.40 -9.76 -4.11
N VAL A 34 5.34 -8.91 -4.52
CA VAL A 34 6.10 -9.08 -5.75
C VAL A 34 7.25 -10.07 -5.52
N PRO A 35 7.31 -11.21 -6.23
CA PRO A 35 8.42 -12.16 -6.10
C PRO A 35 9.77 -11.51 -6.40
N SER A 36 10.83 -11.96 -5.74
CA SER A 36 12.21 -11.45 -5.98
C SER A 36 12.69 -11.67 -7.41
N THR A 37 12.09 -12.62 -8.13
CA THR A 37 12.39 -12.96 -9.54
C THR A 37 11.60 -12.14 -10.55
N ALA A 38 10.61 -11.35 -10.11
CA ALA A 38 9.78 -10.54 -11.00
C ALA A 38 10.61 -9.51 -11.76
N VAL A 39 10.16 -9.22 -12.97
CA VAL A 39 10.68 -8.13 -13.82
C VAL A 39 9.54 -7.17 -14.17
N PRO A 40 9.81 -5.89 -14.51
CA PRO A 40 8.75 -4.91 -14.78
C PRO A 40 7.75 -5.35 -15.86
N THR A 41 8.21 -6.05 -16.89
CA THR A 41 7.35 -6.54 -17.98
C THR A 41 6.34 -7.60 -17.56
N ASP A 42 6.50 -8.23 -16.38
CA ASP A 42 5.50 -9.16 -15.84
C ASP A 42 4.18 -8.45 -15.53
N PHE A 43 4.23 -7.15 -15.22
CA PHE A 43 3.04 -6.36 -14.93
C PHE A 43 2.21 -6.00 -16.18
N ASP A 44 2.76 -6.19 -17.38
CA ASP A 44 2.10 -5.83 -18.65
C ASP A 44 1.06 -6.87 -19.12
N THR A 45 1.10 -8.06 -18.54
CA THR A 45 0.20 -9.15 -18.92
C THR A 45 -0.48 -9.77 -17.70
N ALA A 46 -1.71 -10.23 -17.88
CA ALA A 46 -2.38 -11.01 -16.84
C ALA A 46 -1.57 -12.27 -16.52
N ASN A 47 -1.33 -12.52 -15.23
CA ASN A 47 -0.50 -13.61 -14.74
C ASN A 47 0.93 -13.60 -15.32
N GLY A 48 1.47 -12.42 -15.67
CA GLY A 48 2.82 -12.24 -16.19
C GLY A 48 3.86 -12.81 -15.23
N GLY A 49 4.91 -13.42 -15.78
CA GLY A 49 5.88 -14.18 -14.98
C GLY A 49 5.28 -15.35 -14.20
N GLY A 50 4.00 -15.69 -14.44
CA GLY A 50 3.27 -16.73 -13.72
C GLY A 50 2.77 -16.32 -12.33
N TRP A 51 2.91 -15.04 -11.95
CA TRP A 51 2.53 -14.56 -10.61
C TRP A 51 1.66 -13.30 -10.61
N ASN A 52 1.76 -12.41 -11.63
CA ASN A 52 1.12 -11.07 -11.58
C ASN A 52 -0.37 -11.14 -11.26
N PRO A 53 -0.80 -10.73 -10.06
CA PRO A 53 -2.20 -10.74 -9.66
C PRO A 53 -2.93 -9.45 -10.05
N PHE A 54 -2.21 -8.45 -10.59
CA PHE A 54 -2.75 -7.14 -10.90
C PHE A 54 -3.31 -7.07 -12.32
N ASN A 55 -4.26 -6.18 -12.51
CA ASN A 55 -4.88 -5.92 -13.80
C ASN A 55 -3.91 -5.16 -14.72
N PRO A 56 -3.49 -5.73 -15.85
CA PRO A 56 -2.53 -5.07 -16.74
C PRO A 56 -3.14 -3.92 -17.56
N SER A 57 -4.46 -3.85 -17.66
CA SER A 57 -5.17 -2.90 -18.53
C SER A 57 -5.51 -1.58 -17.82
N TYR A 58 -5.65 -1.61 -16.50
CA TYR A 58 -6.08 -0.50 -15.63
C TYR A 58 -5.15 -0.38 -14.43
N VAL A 59 -5.01 0.74 -13.78
CA VAL A 59 -5.33 2.14 -14.00
C VAL A 59 -4.01 2.86 -14.20
N LYS A 60 -3.72 3.34 -15.40
CA LYS A 60 -2.45 3.97 -15.77
C LYS A 60 -2.64 4.93 -16.93
N GLY A 61 -1.62 5.70 -17.27
CA GLY A 61 -1.64 6.56 -18.47
C GLY A 61 -2.01 5.78 -19.73
N ASN A 62 -2.81 6.38 -20.59
CA ASN A 62 -3.44 5.70 -21.75
C ASN A 62 -2.43 5.04 -22.71
N ALA A 63 -1.26 5.66 -22.89
CA ALA A 63 -0.21 5.18 -23.79
C ALA A 63 0.89 4.39 -23.07
N LEU A 64 0.86 4.30 -21.73
CA LEU A 64 1.89 3.66 -20.94
C LEU A 64 1.63 2.15 -20.79
N LEU A 65 2.69 1.38 -20.72
CA LEU A 65 2.71 0.04 -20.17
C LEU A 65 3.00 0.11 -18.66
N TRP A 66 2.66 -0.93 -17.91
CA TRP A 66 3.06 -1.00 -16.51
C TRP A 66 4.57 -1.04 -16.35
N SER A 67 5.29 -1.69 -17.28
CA SER A 67 6.76 -1.73 -17.31
C SER A 67 7.41 -0.36 -17.50
N ASP A 68 6.69 0.65 -17.98
CA ASP A 68 7.17 2.03 -18.11
C ASP A 68 7.14 2.78 -16.77
N ILE A 69 6.28 2.36 -15.82
CA ILE A 69 5.95 3.10 -14.60
C ILE A 69 6.13 2.29 -13.31
N VAL A 70 6.36 0.98 -13.42
CA VAL A 70 6.74 0.15 -12.27
C VAL A 70 8.24 -0.04 -12.23
N LEU A 71 8.83 0.30 -11.10
CA LEU A 71 10.23 0.02 -10.81
C LEU A 71 10.34 -1.03 -9.71
N LEU A 72 11.45 -1.74 -9.72
CA LEU A 72 11.78 -2.76 -8.73
C LEU A 72 13.05 -2.35 -7.97
N PRO A 73 12.95 -1.39 -7.03
CA PRO A 73 14.10 -0.77 -6.40
C PRO A 73 14.88 -1.76 -5.53
N SER A 74 16.20 -1.55 -5.46
CA SER A 74 17.08 -2.33 -4.58
C SER A 74 17.08 -1.71 -3.18
N VAL A 75 15.98 -1.90 -2.46
CA VAL A 75 15.80 -1.49 -1.05
C VAL A 75 15.58 -2.72 -0.17
N PRO A 76 15.80 -2.65 1.14
CA PRO A 76 15.45 -3.74 2.04
C PRO A 76 13.98 -4.14 1.86
N ALA A 77 13.69 -5.42 1.90
CA ALA A 77 12.33 -5.94 1.84
C ALA A 77 11.50 -5.40 3.02
N SER A 78 10.21 -5.18 2.81
CA SER A 78 9.30 -4.82 3.88
C SER A 78 9.08 -6.00 4.83
N ARG A 79 8.48 -5.75 6.01
CA ARG A 79 8.20 -6.77 7.00
C ARG A 79 7.53 -8.03 6.42
N PHE A 80 6.49 -7.86 5.61
CA PHE A 80 5.74 -8.98 5.04
C PHE A 80 6.35 -9.57 3.77
N ASP A 81 7.25 -8.84 3.11
CA ASP A 81 8.01 -9.33 1.95
C ASP A 81 9.18 -10.21 2.35
N ALA A 82 9.91 -9.83 3.41
CA ALA A 82 11.13 -10.51 3.84
C ALA A 82 10.91 -12.02 4.09
N ALA A 83 9.82 -12.37 4.78
CA ALA A 83 9.48 -13.75 5.09
C ALA A 83 8.95 -14.55 3.88
N ALA A 84 8.51 -13.86 2.82
CA ALA A 84 7.94 -14.47 1.61
C ALA A 84 8.95 -14.60 0.47
N GLY A 85 10.17 -14.07 0.62
CA GLY A 85 11.13 -13.97 -0.48
C GLY A 85 10.67 -12.98 -1.56
N SER A 86 9.86 -12.01 -1.17
CA SER A 86 9.32 -10.95 -2.02
C SER A 86 10.17 -9.68 -1.92
N ARG A 87 9.89 -8.72 -2.78
CA ARG A 87 10.63 -7.47 -2.90
C ARG A 87 9.70 -6.28 -3.00
N ALA A 88 10.25 -5.09 -2.80
CA ALA A 88 9.55 -3.84 -3.01
C ALA A 88 9.18 -3.61 -4.49
N VAL A 89 8.09 -2.88 -4.70
CA VAL A 89 7.66 -2.32 -5.97
C VAL A 89 7.49 -0.81 -5.80
N GLU A 90 7.94 -0.05 -6.78
CA GLU A 90 7.69 1.39 -6.84
C GLU A 90 6.71 1.67 -7.97
N VAL A 91 5.66 2.40 -7.66
CA VAL A 91 4.72 2.94 -8.65
C VAL A 91 5.11 4.39 -8.90
N THR A 92 5.36 4.74 -10.17
CA THR A 92 5.74 6.09 -10.57
C THR A 92 4.66 6.77 -11.40
N ILE A 93 4.68 8.10 -11.40
CA ILE A 93 3.84 8.93 -12.27
C ILE A 93 4.69 9.95 -13.02
N SER A 94 4.25 10.27 -14.23
CA SER A 94 4.88 11.24 -15.14
C SER A 94 3.83 12.17 -15.75
N ASP A 95 4.27 13.08 -16.60
CA ASP A 95 3.37 13.94 -17.38
C ASP A 95 2.35 13.12 -18.21
N GLU A 96 2.71 11.90 -18.61
CA GLU A 96 1.90 11.00 -19.42
C GLU A 96 0.92 10.13 -18.60
N SER A 97 0.96 10.22 -17.27
CA SER A 97 0.11 9.42 -16.38
C SER A 97 -1.35 9.90 -16.34
N ILE A 98 -1.91 10.16 -17.53
CA ILE A 98 -3.30 10.60 -17.73
C ILE A 98 -4.14 9.37 -18.11
N PHE A 99 -5.02 8.97 -17.19
CA PHE A 99 -5.94 7.85 -17.40
C PHE A 99 -7.25 8.34 -18.01
N MET A 100 -7.66 7.69 -19.12
CA MET A 100 -8.86 8.08 -19.90
C MET A 100 -8.82 9.57 -20.30
N SER A 101 -9.85 10.35 -19.91
CA SER A 101 -9.97 11.78 -20.16
C SER A 101 -9.65 12.65 -18.95
N GLN A 102 -9.13 12.07 -17.85
CA GLN A 102 -8.90 12.75 -16.58
C GLN A 102 -7.63 13.62 -16.62
N ARG A 103 -7.65 14.68 -17.41
CA ARG A 103 -6.47 15.51 -17.72
C ARG A 103 -5.89 16.26 -16.52
N GLY A 104 -6.70 16.51 -15.49
CA GLY A 104 -6.25 17.16 -14.27
C GLY A 104 -5.35 16.23 -13.44
N PHE A 105 -5.65 14.94 -13.40
CA PHE A 105 -4.92 13.97 -12.59
C PHE A 105 -3.63 13.49 -13.27
N ARG A 106 -2.68 13.05 -12.42
CA ARG A 106 -1.62 12.12 -12.81
C ARG A 106 -1.77 10.89 -11.92
N ARG A 107 -2.03 9.71 -12.53
CA ARG A 107 -2.33 8.53 -11.74
C ARG A 107 -1.79 7.24 -12.31
N ALA A 108 -1.42 6.34 -11.40
CA ALA A 108 -1.17 4.94 -11.63
C ALA A 108 -1.56 4.17 -10.36
N GLY A 109 -2.44 3.18 -10.49
CA GLY A 109 -2.94 2.39 -9.35
C GLY A 109 -2.99 0.92 -9.71
N LEU A 110 -2.22 0.10 -8.98
CA LEU A 110 -2.31 -1.35 -9.04
C LEU A 110 -3.68 -1.78 -8.51
N GLN A 111 -4.37 -2.62 -9.27
CA GLN A 111 -5.69 -3.15 -8.97
C GLN A 111 -5.64 -4.67 -9.10
N PHE A 112 -6.11 -5.40 -8.11
CA PHE A 112 -6.16 -6.86 -8.23
C PHE A 112 -7.13 -7.28 -9.35
N ALA A 113 -6.66 -8.11 -10.27
CA ALA A 113 -7.47 -8.57 -11.41
C ALA A 113 -8.69 -9.40 -10.98
N ALA A 114 -8.57 -10.10 -9.85
CA ALA A 114 -9.66 -10.90 -9.29
C ALA A 114 -10.58 -10.11 -8.34
N ASP A 115 -10.25 -8.84 -8.06
CA ASP A 115 -11.08 -7.92 -7.28
C ASP A 115 -12.18 -7.35 -8.19
N ALA A 116 -13.28 -8.09 -8.31
CA ALA A 116 -14.39 -7.69 -9.15
C ALA A 116 -15.06 -6.43 -8.60
N ASN A 117 -15.54 -5.56 -9.48
CA ASN A 117 -16.22 -4.34 -9.07
C ASN A 117 -17.50 -4.58 -8.25
N THR A 118 -18.11 -5.77 -8.43
CA THR A 118 -19.27 -6.25 -7.65
C THR A 118 -19.07 -7.70 -7.26
N GLY A 119 -19.46 -8.07 -6.04
CA GLY A 119 -19.33 -9.44 -5.52
C GLY A 119 -17.89 -9.88 -5.32
N SER A 120 -16.99 -8.94 -5.06
CA SER A 120 -15.59 -9.26 -4.74
C SER A 120 -15.48 -9.88 -3.35
N PRO A 121 -14.72 -10.98 -3.20
CA PRO A 121 -14.44 -11.53 -1.88
C PRO A 121 -13.62 -10.58 -0.99
N GLY A 122 -13.00 -9.55 -1.58
CA GLY A 122 -12.28 -8.50 -0.86
C GLY A 122 -13.19 -7.43 -0.23
N GLY A 123 -14.46 -7.37 -0.63
CA GLY A 123 -15.44 -6.36 -0.20
C GLY A 123 -16.59 -6.89 0.65
N GLU A 124 -16.47 -8.08 1.27
CA GLU A 124 -17.53 -8.72 2.04
C GLU A 124 -17.03 -9.17 3.41
N GLY A 125 -17.85 -9.01 4.47
CA GLY A 125 -17.48 -9.36 5.85
C GLY A 125 -16.31 -8.53 6.35
N ALA A 126 -15.45 -9.10 7.20
CA ALA A 126 -14.27 -8.42 7.70
C ALA A 126 -13.02 -8.81 6.88
N LYS A 127 -12.37 -7.84 6.29
CA LYS A 127 -11.13 -8.00 5.50
C LYS A 127 -10.06 -7.05 6.01
N THR A 128 -8.80 -7.48 5.92
CA THR A 128 -7.68 -6.58 6.24
C THR A 128 -6.79 -6.41 5.02
N LEU A 129 -6.70 -5.18 4.54
CA LEU A 129 -5.73 -4.77 3.53
C LEU A 129 -4.42 -4.42 4.23
N HIS A 130 -3.33 -5.07 3.82
CA HIS A 130 -1.97 -4.79 4.25
C HIS A 130 -1.17 -4.11 3.15
N PHE A 131 -0.39 -3.13 3.53
CA PHE A 131 0.62 -2.51 2.68
C PHE A 131 1.70 -1.83 3.53
N SER A 132 2.91 -1.80 2.99
CA SER A 132 4.02 -1.04 3.56
C SER A 132 4.39 0.07 2.59
N VAL A 133 4.79 1.23 3.11
CA VAL A 133 5.19 2.39 2.32
C VAL A 133 6.58 2.84 2.74
N ARG A 134 7.38 3.25 1.75
CA ARG A 134 8.70 3.84 1.93
C ARG A 134 8.85 4.98 0.93
N GLN A 135 9.37 6.14 1.39
CA GLN A 135 9.60 7.27 0.50
C GLN A 135 10.83 7.01 -0.40
N ASP A 136 10.72 7.34 -1.68
CA ASP A 136 11.88 7.39 -2.57
C ASP A 136 12.50 8.80 -2.56
N ALA A 137 13.76 8.89 -2.12
CA ALA A 137 14.49 10.15 -2.13
C ALA A 137 14.89 10.62 -3.54
N GLN A 138 14.84 9.75 -4.55
CA GLN A 138 15.15 10.09 -5.94
C GLN A 138 13.94 10.64 -6.68
N ARG A 139 12.72 10.21 -6.28
CA ARG A 139 11.44 10.63 -6.85
C ARG A 139 10.50 11.14 -5.77
N PRO A 140 10.90 12.23 -5.07
CA PRO A 140 10.10 12.74 -3.96
C PRO A 140 8.76 13.28 -4.45
N LEU A 141 7.72 13.11 -3.65
CA LEU A 141 6.42 13.71 -3.89
C LEU A 141 6.47 15.23 -3.68
N ASN A 142 5.79 15.99 -4.51
CA ASN A 142 5.55 17.41 -4.26
C ASN A 142 4.34 17.59 -3.33
N LEU A 143 4.58 17.64 -2.03
CA LEU A 143 3.53 17.65 -1.01
C LEU A 143 2.62 18.90 -1.03
N THR A 144 2.86 19.88 -1.92
CA THR A 144 1.91 20.96 -2.18
C THR A 144 0.66 20.50 -2.94
N HIS A 145 0.70 19.30 -3.50
CA HIS A 145 -0.43 18.59 -4.11
C HIS A 145 -1.05 17.58 -3.13
N GLU A 146 -2.29 17.19 -3.40
CA GLU A 146 -2.93 16.05 -2.75
C GLU A 146 -2.64 14.76 -3.50
N TYR A 147 -2.28 13.70 -2.76
CA TYR A 147 -2.07 12.36 -3.30
C TYR A 147 -2.97 11.34 -2.61
N LEU A 148 -3.72 10.57 -3.40
CA LEU A 148 -4.24 9.30 -2.94
C LEU A 148 -3.16 8.24 -3.17
N ASN A 149 -2.82 7.50 -2.12
CA ASN A 149 -1.82 6.43 -2.17
C ASN A 149 -2.47 5.04 -2.16
N VAL A 150 -3.51 4.87 -1.34
CA VAL A 150 -4.32 3.64 -1.28
C VAL A 150 -5.76 4.03 -1.03
N TRP A 151 -6.69 3.49 -1.82
CA TRP A 151 -8.11 3.78 -1.67
C TRP A 151 -8.98 2.61 -2.10
N HIS A 152 -10.23 2.62 -1.70
CA HIS A 152 -11.24 1.68 -2.18
C HIS A 152 -12.37 2.47 -2.85
N GLU A 153 -12.46 2.35 -4.17
CA GLU A 153 -13.41 3.09 -5.00
C GLU A 153 -14.71 2.29 -5.14
N THR A 154 -15.86 2.94 -4.96
CA THR A 154 -17.17 2.30 -5.10
C THR A 154 -17.41 1.77 -6.51
N ALA A 155 -18.26 0.75 -6.64
CA ALA A 155 -18.64 0.18 -7.93
C ALA A 155 -19.31 1.18 -8.88
N ALA A 156 -19.97 2.20 -8.32
CA ALA A 156 -20.60 3.28 -9.07
C ALA A 156 -19.61 4.40 -9.49
N TYR A 157 -18.37 4.36 -9.01
CA TYR A 157 -17.35 5.39 -9.24
C TYR A 157 -17.77 6.79 -8.77
N ASP A 158 -18.62 6.86 -7.76
CA ASP A 158 -19.20 8.10 -7.22
C ASP A 158 -18.56 8.53 -5.88
N ALA A 159 -17.81 7.63 -5.24
CA ALA A 159 -17.11 7.88 -3.99
C ALA A 159 -15.99 6.87 -3.75
N ASN A 160 -15.17 7.12 -2.73
CA ASN A 160 -14.29 6.13 -2.13
C ASN A 160 -14.75 5.83 -0.71
N GLN A 161 -14.77 4.55 -0.29
CA GLN A 161 -15.11 4.18 1.07
C GLN A 161 -14.08 4.68 2.08
N PHE A 162 -12.83 4.72 1.65
CA PHE A 162 -11.75 5.40 2.36
C PHE A 162 -10.68 5.90 1.38
N ASN A 163 -9.92 6.89 1.82
CA ASN A 163 -8.73 7.40 1.16
C ASN A 163 -7.55 7.40 2.12
N PHE A 164 -6.49 6.67 1.80
CA PHE A 164 -5.19 6.82 2.45
C PHE A 164 -4.36 7.79 1.61
N GLN A 165 -4.08 8.96 2.16
CA GLN A 165 -3.61 10.13 1.43
C GLN A 165 -2.39 10.78 2.06
N THR A 166 -1.68 11.60 1.26
CA THR A 166 -0.63 12.50 1.75
C THR A 166 -0.65 13.83 0.98
N GLY A 167 0.22 14.76 1.38
CA GLY A 167 0.29 16.10 0.80
C GLY A 167 -0.80 17.04 1.31
N THR A 168 -1.00 18.13 0.59
CA THR A 168 -1.96 19.20 0.93
C THR A 168 -3.36 18.81 0.50
N ILE A 169 -4.22 18.48 1.46
CA ILE A 169 -5.60 18.02 1.19
C ILE A 169 -6.46 19.19 0.73
N ILE A 170 -7.07 19.09 -0.43
CA ILE A 170 -7.95 20.12 -1.01
C ILE A 170 -9.15 20.35 -0.05
N GLY A 171 -9.40 21.60 0.27
CA GLY A 171 -10.44 21.99 1.22
C GLY A 171 -10.07 21.87 2.70
N GLN A 172 -8.88 21.31 3.04
CA GLN A 172 -8.43 21.11 4.43
C GLN A 172 -7.01 21.67 4.67
N PRO A 173 -6.77 22.97 4.48
CA PRO A 173 -5.43 23.57 4.50
C PRO A 173 -4.74 23.56 5.89
N GLY A 174 -5.47 23.17 6.94
CA GLY A 174 -4.92 23.06 8.30
C GLY A 174 -4.28 21.73 8.62
N LEU A 175 -4.35 20.73 7.73
CA LEU A 175 -3.73 19.42 7.92
C LEU A 175 -2.26 19.46 7.49
N PRO A 176 -1.33 18.89 8.28
CA PRO A 176 0.08 18.81 7.90
C PRO A 176 0.28 18.05 6.58
N GLU A 177 1.06 18.60 5.66
CA GLU A 177 1.29 18.01 4.33
C GLU A 177 2.17 16.76 4.40
N ASP A 178 3.11 16.71 5.36
CA ASP A 178 4.09 15.65 5.56
C ASP A 178 3.57 14.49 6.43
N THR A 179 2.28 14.21 6.37
CA THR A 179 1.64 13.10 7.09
C THR A 179 0.89 12.19 6.15
N PHE A 180 0.86 10.90 6.46
CA PHE A 180 -0.16 10.00 5.95
C PHE A 180 -1.45 10.20 6.71
N LYS A 181 -2.54 10.24 5.99
CA LYS A 181 -3.88 10.53 6.50
C LYS A 181 -4.85 9.47 6.01
N LEU A 182 -5.70 8.97 6.87
CA LEU A 182 -6.87 8.19 6.48
C LEU A 182 -8.09 9.09 6.56
N LEU A 183 -8.74 9.27 5.43
CA LEU A 183 -10.02 9.96 5.34
C LEU A 183 -11.12 8.94 5.05
N ASP A 184 -12.28 9.15 5.66
CA ASP A 184 -13.47 8.35 5.37
C ASP A 184 -14.18 8.84 4.09
N ARG A 185 -15.33 8.23 3.78
CA ARG A 185 -16.11 8.54 2.58
C ARG A 185 -16.58 10.00 2.49
N ASP A 186 -16.71 10.67 3.64
CA ASP A 186 -17.14 12.06 3.72
C ASP A 186 -15.96 13.03 3.81
N ASP A 187 -14.75 12.58 3.41
CA ASP A 187 -13.48 13.31 3.45
C ASP A 187 -13.11 13.82 4.87
N ARG A 188 -13.60 13.17 5.92
CA ARG A 188 -13.22 13.51 7.30
C ARG A 188 -11.94 12.78 7.65
N LEU A 189 -10.98 13.51 8.23
CA LEU A 189 -9.77 12.92 8.79
C LEU A 189 -10.14 12.03 10.00
N VAL A 190 -9.86 10.73 9.89
CA VAL A 190 -10.18 9.75 10.93
C VAL A 190 -8.94 9.18 11.59
N TRP A 191 -7.77 9.27 10.93
CA TRP A 191 -6.48 8.86 11.46
C TRP A 191 -5.34 9.52 10.70
N SER A 192 -4.17 9.72 11.36
CA SER A 192 -2.96 10.19 10.69
C SER A 192 -1.68 9.80 11.43
N THR A 193 -0.55 9.81 10.70
CA THR A 193 0.81 9.64 11.24
C THR A 193 1.81 10.42 10.39
N PRO A 194 2.90 10.96 10.97
CA PRO A 194 3.97 11.59 10.20
C PRO A 194 4.58 10.62 9.18
N MET A 195 4.94 11.14 8.01
CA MET A 195 5.69 10.39 7.00
C MET A 195 7.14 10.20 7.46
N ALA A 196 7.66 8.98 7.33
CA ALA A 196 9.08 8.72 7.59
C ALA A 196 9.92 9.18 6.38
N THR A 197 10.81 10.14 6.58
CA THR A 197 11.68 10.68 5.53
C THR A 197 13.09 10.08 5.52
N ASN A 198 13.40 9.23 6.51
CA ASN A 198 14.72 8.63 6.70
C ASN A 198 14.93 7.29 5.94
N GLY A 199 14.02 6.95 5.03
CA GLY A 199 14.05 5.70 4.29
C GLY A 199 13.61 4.47 5.11
N SER A 200 12.92 4.66 6.23
CA SER A 200 12.28 3.58 6.99
C SER A 200 11.00 3.10 6.30
N TRP A 201 10.68 1.82 6.49
CA TRP A 201 9.36 1.30 6.18
C TRP A 201 8.33 1.74 7.22
N GLN A 202 7.16 2.12 6.75
CA GLN A 202 5.95 2.28 7.55
C GLN A 202 4.95 1.23 7.09
N ASN A 203 4.54 0.36 8.01
CA ASN A 203 3.63 -0.74 7.71
C ASN A 203 2.24 -0.37 8.19
N PHE A 204 1.25 -0.60 7.35
CA PHE A 204 -0.14 -0.31 7.59
C PHE A 204 -0.98 -1.55 7.36
N ALA A 205 -2.01 -1.69 8.16
CA ALA A 205 -3.12 -2.57 7.84
C ALA A 205 -4.44 -1.87 8.17
N LEU A 206 -5.41 -2.01 7.29
CA LEU A 206 -6.76 -1.48 7.47
C LEU A 206 -7.72 -2.66 7.51
N THR A 207 -8.25 -2.95 8.69
CA THR A 207 -9.33 -3.93 8.82
C THR A 207 -10.64 -3.20 8.53
N LEU A 208 -11.29 -3.58 7.43
CA LEU A 208 -12.56 -3.08 6.95
C LEU A 208 -13.62 -4.13 7.28
N ASP A 209 -14.57 -3.81 8.13
CA ASP A 209 -15.72 -4.66 8.39
C ASP A 209 -16.93 -4.09 7.62
N PHE A 210 -17.20 -4.68 6.48
CA PHE A 210 -18.28 -4.24 5.58
C PHE A 210 -19.66 -4.50 6.16
N ASP A 211 -19.80 -5.47 7.06
CA ASP A 211 -21.08 -5.78 7.72
C ASP A 211 -21.38 -4.80 8.86
N GLN A 212 -20.33 -4.41 9.61
CA GLN A 212 -20.44 -3.49 10.75
C GLN A 212 -20.21 -2.02 10.36
N ASN A 213 -19.76 -1.76 9.13
CA ASN A 213 -19.37 -0.43 8.66
C ASN A 213 -18.32 0.22 9.58
N THR A 214 -17.20 -0.48 9.79
CA THR A 214 -16.11 0.01 10.63
C THR A 214 -14.74 -0.19 10.00
N ILE A 215 -13.78 0.69 10.41
CA ILE A 215 -12.36 0.59 10.06
C ILE A 215 -11.55 0.51 11.34
N GLN A 216 -10.59 -0.44 11.43
CA GLN A 216 -9.54 -0.44 12.44
C GLN A 216 -8.19 -0.26 11.74
N VAL A 217 -7.44 0.75 12.17
CA VAL A 217 -6.08 0.99 11.68
C VAL A 217 -5.07 0.22 12.53
N TRP A 218 -4.08 -0.35 11.86
CA TRP A 218 -2.90 -0.98 12.44
C TRP A 218 -1.67 -0.33 11.84
N TYR A 219 -0.66 -0.11 12.66
CA TYR A 219 0.57 0.57 12.27
C TYR A 219 1.80 -0.03 12.96
N SER A 220 2.92 -0.04 12.24
CA SER A 220 4.25 -0.24 12.79
C SER A 220 5.32 0.39 11.90
N ALA A 221 6.56 0.41 12.38
CA ALA A 221 7.72 0.86 11.61
C ALA A 221 8.73 -0.28 11.45
N ASN A 222 9.37 -0.36 10.29
CA ASN A 222 10.40 -1.35 9.95
C ASN A 222 9.92 -2.80 10.22
N ASP A 223 10.66 -3.56 11.04
CA ASP A 223 10.37 -4.97 11.33
C ASP A 223 9.47 -5.18 12.56
N GLU A 224 9.01 -4.09 13.18
CA GLU A 224 8.15 -4.19 14.35
C GLU A 224 6.77 -4.78 14.00
N PRO A 225 6.19 -5.61 14.88
CA PRO A 225 4.84 -6.11 14.68
C PRO A 225 3.81 -4.99 14.61
N LEU A 226 2.80 -5.15 13.74
CA LEU A 226 1.67 -4.23 13.68
C LEU A 226 0.96 -4.13 15.03
N GLN A 227 0.62 -2.93 15.43
CA GLN A 227 -0.17 -2.63 16.62
C GLN A 227 -1.44 -1.89 16.22
N LYS A 228 -2.54 -2.10 16.95
CA LYS A 228 -3.72 -1.25 16.79
C LYS A 228 -3.34 0.19 17.02
N SER A 229 -3.75 1.06 16.11
CA SER A 229 -3.47 2.50 16.15
C SER A 229 -4.76 3.29 16.16
N GLY A 230 -5.19 3.68 17.34
CA GLY A 230 -6.48 4.32 17.57
C GLY A 230 -7.64 3.34 17.80
N ASP A 231 -8.81 3.92 18.04
CA ASP A 231 -10.05 3.18 18.25
C ASP A 231 -10.65 2.69 16.92
N ILE A 232 -11.67 1.83 17.02
CA ILE A 232 -12.47 1.43 15.86
C ILE A 232 -13.27 2.65 15.37
N ILE A 233 -13.18 2.91 14.07
CA ILE A 233 -13.79 4.05 13.40
C ILE A 233 -15.08 3.59 12.74
N SER A 234 -16.22 4.28 12.99
CA SER A 234 -17.42 4.10 12.20
C SER A 234 -17.27 4.77 10.84
N ALA A 235 -17.47 4.01 9.76
CA ALA A 235 -17.28 4.45 8.39
C ALA A 235 -18.31 3.82 7.45
N ASN A 236 -18.81 4.60 6.49
CA ASN A 236 -19.72 4.07 5.46
C ASN A 236 -18.92 3.31 4.39
N LEU A 237 -18.92 1.97 4.48
CA LEU A 237 -18.22 1.08 3.54
C LEU A 237 -19.16 0.51 2.47
N ALA A 238 -20.39 0.99 2.34
CA ALA A 238 -21.32 0.51 1.34
C ALA A 238 -20.90 0.89 -0.09
N GLY A 239 -21.33 0.08 -1.07
CA GLY A 239 -21.19 0.39 -2.49
C GLY A 239 -20.29 -0.54 -3.26
N GLU A 240 -19.84 -1.65 -2.65
CA GLU A 240 -18.90 -2.59 -3.30
C GLU A 240 -17.68 -1.86 -3.89
N GLY A 241 -17.02 -2.36 -4.92
CA GLY A 241 -15.93 -1.65 -5.57
C GLY A 241 -14.60 -2.36 -5.49
N GLN A 242 -13.50 -1.61 -5.70
CA GLN A 242 -12.18 -2.21 -5.89
C GLN A 242 -11.09 -1.43 -5.16
N TYR A 243 -10.10 -2.16 -4.65
CA TYR A 243 -8.90 -1.58 -4.05
C TYR A 243 -7.95 -1.07 -5.14
N GLN A 244 -7.34 0.08 -4.88
CA GLN A 244 -6.27 0.62 -5.71
C GLN A 244 -5.08 1.01 -4.83
N ILE A 245 -3.88 0.62 -5.26
CA ILE A 245 -2.62 0.86 -4.55
C ILE A 245 -1.64 1.52 -5.53
N GLY A 246 -1.24 2.74 -5.26
CA GLY A 246 -0.36 3.49 -6.15
C GLY A 246 -0.41 4.98 -5.88
N MET A 247 -0.58 5.78 -6.91
CA MET A 247 -0.66 7.22 -6.76
C MET A 247 -1.75 7.83 -7.65
N LEU A 248 -2.52 8.75 -7.07
CA LEU A 248 -3.33 9.71 -7.81
C LEU A 248 -2.98 11.09 -7.29
N LYS A 249 -2.22 11.86 -8.08
CA LYS A 249 -1.88 13.25 -7.80
C LYS A 249 -2.98 14.17 -8.34
N LYS A 250 -3.61 14.94 -7.44
CA LYS A 250 -4.59 15.96 -7.83
C LYS A 250 -3.89 17.27 -8.26
N PRO A 251 -4.45 18.00 -9.22
CA PRO A 251 -3.93 19.31 -9.63
C PRO A 251 -4.21 20.36 -8.56
N THR A 252 -3.52 21.51 -8.67
CA THR A 252 -3.81 22.69 -7.87
C THR A 252 -4.47 23.80 -8.70
N GLY A 253 -5.02 24.81 -8.06
CA GLY A 253 -5.56 26.03 -8.71
C GLY A 253 -6.84 25.81 -9.51
N THR A 254 -7.65 24.81 -9.18
CA THR A 254 -8.92 24.52 -9.84
C THR A 254 -9.93 23.89 -8.88
N ASP A 255 -11.22 24.08 -9.17
CA ASP A 255 -12.31 23.33 -8.55
C ASP A 255 -12.67 22.07 -9.37
N ASP A 256 -12.29 22.00 -10.65
CA ASP A 256 -12.46 20.84 -11.54
C ASP A 256 -11.17 20.02 -11.62
N VAL A 257 -10.86 19.33 -10.52
CA VAL A 257 -9.63 18.55 -10.37
C VAL A 257 -9.50 17.41 -11.39
N VAL A 258 -10.61 16.93 -11.94
CA VAL A 258 -10.62 15.83 -12.90
C VAL A 258 -10.11 16.28 -14.27
N ASN A 259 -10.55 17.46 -14.73
CA ASN A 259 -10.33 17.86 -16.12
C ASN A 259 -9.31 18.99 -16.29
N SER A 260 -9.00 19.75 -15.22
CA SER A 260 -8.19 20.97 -15.31
C SER A 260 -7.29 21.16 -14.09
N GLY A 261 -6.53 22.27 -14.09
CA GLY A 261 -5.66 22.68 -13.00
C GLY A 261 -4.18 22.55 -13.34
N TYR A 262 -3.35 22.92 -12.40
CA TYR A 262 -1.90 22.95 -12.57
C TYR A 262 -1.27 21.63 -12.13
N GLN A 263 -0.42 21.10 -12.98
CA GLN A 263 0.56 20.06 -12.70
C GLN A 263 1.92 20.57 -13.17
N GLU A 264 3.00 20.23 -12.50
CA GLU A 264 4.35 20.54 -12.96
C GLU A 264 4.63 19.83 -14.28
N SER A 265 5.51 20.39 -15.10
CA SER A 265 6.06 19.71 -16.28
C SER A 265 7.35 18.97 -15.92
N GLY A 266 7.60 17.85 -16.60
CA GLY A 266 8.74 16.98 -16.31
C GLY A 266 8.56 16.21 -15.00
N LEU A 267 7.33 15.84 -14.68
CA LEU A 267 6.97 15.11 -13.48
C LEU A 267 7.60 13.72 -13.50
N ASP A 268 8.35 13.41 -12.43
CA ASP A 268 8.94 12.10 -12.14
C ASP A 268 8.86 11.87 -10.63
N GLU A 269 7.75 11.32 -10.17
CA GLU A 269 7.48 11.06 -8.76
C GLU A 269 7.17 9.59 -8.54
N GLY A 270 7.54 9.06 -7.37
CA GLY A 270 7.39 7.65 -7.06
C GLY A 270 7.02 7.38 -5.61
N GLN A 271 6.28 6.30 -5.40
CA GLN A 271 5.99 5.76 -4.09
C GLN A 271 6.36 4.28 -4.04
N ILE A 272 7.25 3.93 -3.12
CA ILE A 272 7.67 2.55 -2.92
C ILE A 272 6.68 1.84 -1.99
N TYR A 273 6.23 0.67 -2.42
CA TYR A 273 5.33 -0.22 -1.71
C TYR A 273 5.98 -1.57 -1.45
N GLY A 274 5.48 -2.26 -0.43
CA GLY A 274 5.79 -3.66 -0.14
C GLY A 274 4.69 -4.29 0.70
N GLY A 275 4.74 -5.61 0.87
CA GLY A 275 3.81 -6.33 1.73
C GLY A 275 2.34 -6.11 1.37
N ILE A 276 2.02 -6.03 0.07
CA ILE A 276 0.66 -5.79 -0.41
C ILE A 276 -0.12 -7.11 -0.40
N PHE A 277 -1.15 -7.22 0.42
CA PHE A 277 -2.08 -8.36 0.38
C PHE A 277 -3.40 -8.03 1.11
N ILE A 278 -4.43 -8.82 0.83
CA ILE A 278 -5.71 -8.78 1.55
C ILE A 278 -5.94 -10.14 2.17
N GLU A 279 -6.26 -10.17 3.46
CA GLU A 279 -6.57 -11.38 4.20
C GLU A 279 -8.01 -11.38 4.73
N ASP A 280 -8.53 -12.58 4.95
CA ASP A 280 -9.80 -12.78 5.63
C ASP A 280 -9.63 -12.57 7.14
N SER A 281 -10.34 -11.59 7.66
CA SER A 281 -10.30 -11.21 9.06
C SER A 281 -11.52 -11.69 9.84
N ALA A 282 -12.26 -12.64 9.30
CA ALA A 282 -13.34 -13.30 10.02
C ALA A 282 -12.86 -13.79 11.39
N GLY A 283 -13.68 -13.55 12.44
CA GLY A 283 -13.30 -13.91 13.80
C GLY A 283 -12.18 -13.07 14.42
N GLY A 284 -11.81 -11.94 13.82
CA GLY A 284 -10.80 -11.00 14.32
C GLY A 284 -9.35 -11.41 14.04
N CYS A 285 -9.13 -12.30 13.06
CA CYS A 285 -7.78 -12.67 12.62
C CYS A 285 -7.12 -11.49 11.91
N VAL A 286 -5.95 -11.06 12.36
CA VAL A 286 -5.07 -10.08 11.70
C VAL A 286 -3.63 -10.52 11.83
N SER A 287 -2.91 -10.56 10.72
CA SER A 287 -1.46 -10.81 10.67
C SER A 287 -0.70 -9.57 11.13
N VAL A 288 0.16 -9.72 12.16
CA VAL A 288 0.86 -8.60 12.80
C VAL A 288 2.37 -8.76 12.78
#